data_c9a28a899176b0f4e1a46b1977fa71c1
#
_entry.id   c9a28a899176b0f4e1a46b1977fa71c1
#
_cell.length_a   1.000
_cell.length_b   1.000
_cell.length_c   1.000
_cell.angle_alpha   90.00
_cell.angle_beta   90.00
_cell.angle_gamma   90.00
#
_symmetry.space_group_name_H-M   'P 1'
#
loop_
_entity.id
_entity.type
_entity.pdbx_description
1 polymer ?
#
loop_
_entity_poly.entity_id
_entity_poly.type
_entity_poly.pdbx_seq_one_letter_code
_entity_poly.pdbx_strand_id
1 'polypeptide(L)'
;ETFCGECFYCQHGYVNNCTSPHGGWALGCRIDGGQTEYVRVPYATTGLNKIPDSVSDEQALFVGDILATGFWATRISEITEEDTVLIIGAGPTGVCCLLCTLLKNPRNIIVCEKSKDRREFIQKHYPQVMVVEPEDCETFVKEHSQHGGADVVMEVAGGPDTFQLAWKCARPNAIVTIVAMYDKPQMLPLPDMYGKNLIFKTGGVDGCDCGEILDLISQGKID
;
A
#
# COMPACT_ATOMS: atom_id res chain seq x y z
N GLU A 1 3.55 9.94 -11.16
CA GLU A 1 4.69 9.55 -12.01
C GLU A 1 4.49 9.97 -13.46
N THR A 2 5.59 10.08 -14.20
CA THR A 2 5.57 10.30 -15.66
C THR A 2 6.02 9.03 -16.37
N PHE A 3 5.41 8.68 -17.52
CA PHE A 3 5.80 7.47 -18.24
C PHE A 3 5.47 7.53 -19.72
N CYS A 4 6.31 6.91 -20.56
CA CYS A 4 6.23 7.05 -22.01
C CYS A 4 5.05 6.28 -22.66
N GLY A 5 4.51 5.26 -22.00
CA GLY A 5 3.44 4.41 -22.54
C GLY A 5 3.86 3.38 -23.58
N GLU A 6 5.13 3.39 -24.07
CA GLU A 6 5.58 2.58 -25.21
C GLU A 6 6.59 1.49 -24.84
N CYS A 7 7.38 1.69 -23.77
CA CYS A 7 8.40 0.70 -23.38
C CYS A 7 7.76 -0.56 -22.77
N PHE A 8 8.54 -1.63 -22.69
CA PHE A 8 8.11 -2.90 -22.12
C PHE A 8 7.42 -2.73 -20.77
N TYR A 9 8.02 -1.97 -19.86
CA TYR A 9 7.48 -1.79 -18.51
C TYR A 9 6.14 -1.03 -18.51
N CYS A 10 6.02 0.04 -19.31
CA CYS A 10 4.77 0.77 -19.41
C CYS A 10 3.63 -0.08 -19.98
N GLN A 11 3.91 -0.89 -21.01
CA GLN A 11 2.91 -1.76 -21.61
C GLN A 11 2.45 -2.90 -20.70
N HIS A 12 3.20 -3.21 -19.64
CA HIS A 12 2.86 -4.23 -18.65
C HIS A 12 2.37 -3.64 -17.31
N GLY A 13 2.13 -2.31 -17.25
CA GLY A 13 1.65 -1.66 -16.03
C GLY A 13 2.73 -1.38 -14.97
N TYR A 14 4.01 -1.57 -15.30
CA TYR A 14 5.15 -1.30 -14.41
C TYR A 14 5.73 0.08 -14.69
N VAL A 15 4.89 1.10 -14.67
CA VAL A 15 5.26 2.45 -15.15
C VAL A 15 6.35 3.12 -14.30
N ASN A 16 6.48 2.73 -13.04
CA ASN A 16 7.59 3.13 -12.17
C ASN A 16 8.97 2.76 -12.77
N ASN A 17 9.04 1.69 -13.53
CA ASN A 17 10.26 1.20 -14.18
C ASN A 17 10.41 1.70 -15.63
N CYS A 18 9.68 2.74 -16.04
CA CYS A 18 9.77 3.30 -17.38
C CYS A 18 11.23 3.62 -17.75
N THR A 19 11.67 3.12 -18.92
CA THR A 19 13.06 3.28 -19.39
C THR A 19 13.35 4.61 -20.03
N SER A 20 12.36 5.47 -20.23
CA SER A 20 12.56 6.81 -20.73
C SER A 20 13.35 7.67 -19.74
N PRO A 21 14.26 8.56 -20.20
CA PRO A 21 14.98 9.48 -19.32
C PRO A 21 14.08 10.38 -18.46
N HIS A 22 12.85 10.62 -18.90
CA HIS A 22 11.84 11.42 -18.20
C HIS A 22 10.70 10.59 -17.61
N GLY A 23 10.87 9.27 -17.53
CA GLY A 23 9.85 8.34 -17.01
C GLY A 23 10.13 7.83 -15.61
N GLY A 24 9.16 7.15 -15.01
CA GLY A 24 9.21 6.67 -13.63
C GLY A 24 9.27 7.83 -12.62
N TRP A 25 10.09 7.72 -11.63
CA TRP A 25 10.32 8.75 -10.61
C TRP A 25 11.18 9.90 -11.14
N ALA A 26 10.78 10.51 -12.23
CA ALA A 26 11.54 11.60 -12.83
C ALA A 26 11.15 12.96 -12.26
N LEU A 27 9.86 13.27 -12.22
CA LEU A 27 9.34 14.58 -11.80
C LEU A 27 9.65 14.85 -10.32
N GLY A 28 10.37 15.92 -10.05
CA GLY A 28 10.81 16.26 -8.70
C GLY A 28 12.04 15.48 -8.19
N CYS A 29 12.56 14.53 -8.97
CA CYS A 29 13.77 13.75 -8.63
C CYS A 29 14.90 13.94 -9.62
N ARG A 30 14.67 13.66 -10.90
CA ARG A 30 15.67 13.77 -11.98
C ARG A 30 15.43 14.95 -12.91
N ILE A 31 14.23 15.52 -12.87
CA ILE A 31 13.82 16.74 -13.56
C ILE A 31 13.06 17.63 -12.58
N ASP A 32 12.86 18.89 -12.92
CA ASP A 32 12.15 19.86 -12.08
C ASP A 32 10.77 19.34 -11.68
N GLY A 33 10.37 19.64 -10.43
CA GLY A 33 9.10 19.23 -9.83
C GLY A 33 8.01 20.28 -9.86
N GLY A 34 6.93 20.04 -9.07
CA GLY A 34 5.73 20.88 -9.05
C GLY A 34 5.74 22.03 -8.02
N GLN A 35 6.80 22.22 -7.22
CA GLN A 35 6.88 23.34 -6.24
C GLN A 35 7.33 24.62 -6.92
N THR A 36 6.52 25.12 -7.85
CA THR A 36 6.82 26.24 -8.73
C THR A 36 5.52 26.82 -9.32
N GLU A 37 5.57 28.03 -9.89
CA GLU A 37 4.42 28.62 -10.58
C GLU A 37 4.03 27.86 -11.87
N TYR A 38 4.99 27.22 -12.53
CA TYR A 38 4.79 26.44 -13.76
C TYR A 38 5.59 25.14 -13.69
N VAL A 39 4.96 24.04 -14.07
CA VAL A 39 5.63 22.73 -14.16
C VAL A 39 5.47 22.14 -15.56
N ARG A 40 6.56 21.62 -16.11
CA ARG A 40 6.52 20.84 -17.34
C ARG A 40 6.39 19.36 -17.02
N VAL A 41 5.25 18.78 -17.39
CA VAL A 41 4.99 17.35 -17.19
C VAL A 41 5.30 16.58 -18.48
N PRO A 42 6.37 15.80 -18.55
CA PRO A 42 6.64 14.89 -19.67
C PRO A 42 5.52 13.86 -19.82
N TYR A 43 5.22 13.46 -21.05
CA TYR A 43 4.21 12.44 -21.33
C TYR A 43 2.85 12.75 -20.71
N ALA A 44 2.42 13.99 -20.73
CA ALA A 44 1.19 14.45 -20.10
C ALA A 44 -0.06 13.65 -20.55
N THR A 45 -0.05 13.18 -21.79
CA THR A 45 -1.15 12.39 -22.36
C THR A 45 -1.28 10.97 -21.78
N THR A 46 -0.22 10.45 -21.16
CA THR A 46 -0.22 9.13 -20.53
C THR A 46 -0.32 9.21 -19.01
N GLY A 47 0.34 10.21 -18.39
CA GLY A 47 0.51 10.30 -16.94
C GLY A 47 -0.46 11.24 -16.21
N LEU A 48 -1.18 12.13 -16.93
CA LEU A 48 -2.17 13.01 -16.32
C LEU A 48 -3.58 12.44 -16.45
N ASN A 49 -4.35 12.55 -15.37
CA ASN A 49 -5.76 12.20 -15.34
C ASN A 49 -6.56 13.47 -15.02
N LYS A 50 -7.70 13.66 -15.69
CA LYS A 50 -8.61 14.76 -15.36
C LYS A 50 -9.32 14.39 -14.05
N ILE A 51 -9.31 15.31 -13.09
CA ILE A 51 -10.09 15.17 -11.85
C ILE A 51 -11.57 15.32 -12.20
N PRO A 52 -12.45 14.35 -11.86
CA PRO A 52 -13.89 14.49 -12.05
C PRO A 52 -14.45 15.66 -11.25
N ASP A 53 -15.49 16.33 -11.77
CA ASP A 53 -16.10 17.49 -11.11
C ASP A 53 -16.71 17.18 -9.72
N SER A 54 -16.98 15.91 -9.44
CA SER A 54 -17.49 15.42 -8.15
C SER A 54 -16.40 15.13 -7.11
N VAL A 55 -15.11 15.20 -7.48
CA VAL A 55 -13.97 14.93 -6.61
C VAL A 55 -13.32 16.25 -6.19
N SER A 56 -13.17 16.49 -4.91
CA SER A 56 -12.53 17.71 -4.42
C SER A 56 -11.01 17.67 -4.62
N ASP A 57 -10.38 18.84 -4.60
CA ASP A 57 -8.92 18.95 -4.68
C ASP A 57 -8.24 18.25 -3.49
N GLU A 58 -8.85 18.29 -2.29
CA GLU A 58 -8.34 17.59 -1.12
C GLU A 58 -8.35 16.07 -1.29
N GLN A 59 -9.41 15.51 -1.85
CA GLN A 59 -9.48 14.07 -2.15
C GLN A 59 -8.48 13.69 -3.24
N ALA A 60 -8.39 14.49 -4.32
CA ALA A 60 -7.49 14.23 -5.43
C ALA A 60 -6.01 14.32 -5.04
N LEU A 61 -5.66 15.16 -4.05
CA LEU A 61 -4.29 15.35 -3.59
C LEU A 61 -3.59 14.05 -3.21
N PHE A 62 -4.31 13.11 -2.61
CA PHE A 62 -3.74 11.84 -2.15
C PHE A 62 -3.61 10.78 -3.24
N VAL A 63 -4.31 10.96 -4.37
CA VAL A 63 -4.35 9.97 -5.47
C VAL A 63 -2.99 9.77 -6.12
N GLY A 64 -2.21 10.83 -6.26
CA GLY A 64 -0.94 10.79 -6.99
C GLY A 64 0.20 10.03 -6.30
N ASP A 65 0.07 9.70 -5.00
CA ASP A 65 1.11 9.03 -4.23
C ASP A 65 0.54 8.03 -3.23
N ILE A 66 0.13 8.48 -2.02
CA ILE A 66 -0.15 7.56 -0.90
C ILE A 66 -1.38 6.69 -1.14
N LEU A 67 -2.41 7.21 -1.80
CA LEU A 67 -3.60 6.41 -2.14
C LEU A 67 -3.29 5.44 -3.29
N ALA A 68 -2.54 5.88 -4.33
CA ALA A 68 -2.03 4.99 -5.36
C ALA A 68 -1.13 3.90 -4.77
N THR A 69 -0.30 4.24 -3.76
CA THR A 69 0.53 3.26 -3.04
C THR A 69 -0.33 2.21 -2.34
N GLY A 70 -1.39 2.63 -1.63
CA GLY A 70 -2.32 1.71 -0.98
C GLY A 70 -3.04 0.81 -1.99
N PHE A 71 -3.48 1.37 -3.10
CA PHE A 71 -4.15 0.64 -4.18
C PHE A 71 -3.22 -0.41 -4.83
N TRP A 72 -2.00 0.00 -5.18
CA TRP A 72 -0.96 -0.88 -5.69
C TRP A 72 -0.61 -2.00 -4.69
N ALA A 73 -0.39 -1.66 -3.41
CA ALA A 73 -0.07 -2.64 -2.38
C ALA A 73 -1.18 -3.69 -2.23
N THR A 74 -2.44 -3.26 -2.23
CA THR A 74 -3.61 -4.15 -2.17
C THR A 74 -3.69 -5.05 -3.40
N ARG A 75 -3.44 -4.51 -4.60
CA ARG A 75 -3.43 -5.27 -5.86
C ARG A 75 -2.37 -6.37 -5.86
N ILE A 76 -1.12 -6.03 -5.53
CA ILE A 76 -0.04 -7.03 -5.51
C ILE A 76 -0.16 -8.04 -4.37
N SER A 77 -0.92 -7.70 -3.33
CA SER A 77 -1.20 -8.61 -2.20
C SER A 77 -2.23 -9.69 -2.54
N GLU A 78 -2.90 -9.61 -3.69
CA GLU A 78 -3.85 -10.63 -4.18
C GLU A 78 -4.97 -10.96 -3.18
N ILE A 79 -5.43 -9.95 -2.43
CA ILE A 79 -6.42 -10.09 -1.36
C ILE A 79 -7.73 -10.64 -1.89
N THR A 80 -8.28 -11.65 -1.19
CA THR A 80 -9.58 -12.26 -1.44
C THR A 80 -10.55 -12.07 -0.26
N GLU A 81 -11.82 -12.38 -0.46
CA GLU A 81 -12.86 -12.31 0.59
C GLU A 81 -12.67 -13.32 1.73
N GLU A 82 -11.86 -14.37 1.50
CA GLU A 82 -11.58 -15.40 2.50
C GLU A 82 -10.43 -15.02 3.46
N ASP A 83 -9.67 -13.98 3.14
CA ASP A 83 -8.42 -13.67 3.82
C ASP A 83 -8.62 -12.93 5.14
N THR A 84 -7.71 -13.20 6.07
CA THR A 84 -7.38 -12.32 7.19
C THR A 84 -6.18 -11.47 6.79
N VAL A 85 -6.39 -10.16 6.71
CA VAL A 85 -5.37 -9.18 6.31
C VAL A 85 -4.85 -8.45 7.54
N LEU A 86 -3.53 -8.45 7.72
CA LEU A 86 -2.84 -7.63 8.72
C LEU A 86 -2.18 -6.43 8.05
N ILE A 87 -2.45 -5.23 8.54
CA ILE A 87 -1.76 -3.99 8.14
C ILE A 87 -0.92 -3.51 9.31
N ILE A 88 0.40 -3.42 9.14
CA ILE A 88 1.32 -2.92 10.18
C ILE A 88 1.63 -1.47 9.90
N GLY A 89 1.12 -0.59 10.76
CA GLY A 89 1.20 0.87 10.66
C GLY A 89 -0.10 1.51 10.21
N ALA A 90 -0.58 2.51 10.97
CA ALA A 90 -1.73 3.35 10.67
C ALA A 90 -1.32 4.82 10.44
N GLY A 91 -0.17 5.04 9.81
CA GLY A 91 0.20 6.33 9.23
C GLY A 91 -0.67 6.64 8.00
N PRO A 92 -0.48 7.80 7.35
CA PRO A 92 -1.29 8.18 6.18
C PRO A 92 -1.34 7.09 5.09
N THR A 93 -0.19 6.52 4.73
CA THR A 93 -0.12 5.41 3.75
C THR A 93 -0.82 4.15 4.27
N GLY A 94 -0.71 3.84 5.59
CA GLY A 94 -1.40 2.69 6.18
C GLY A 94 -2.91 2.84 6.15
N VAL A 95 -3.44 4.05 6.36
CA VAL A 95 -4.88 4.34 6.19
C VAL A 95 -5.30 4.18 4.73
N CYS A 96 -4.49 4.64 3.78
CA CYS A 96 -4.75 4.41 2.36
C CYS A 96 -4.76 2.91 2.00
N CYS A 97 -3.83 2.12 2.55
CA CYS A 97 -3.86 0.65 2.41
C CYS A 97 -5.14 0.05 3.00
N LEU A 98 -5.58 0.54 4.17
CA LEU A 98 -6.84 0.10 4.77
C LEU A 98 -8.04 0.42 3.88
N LEU A 99 -8.15 1.65 3.37
CA LEU A 99 -9.24 2.04 2.45
C LEU A 99 -9.31 1.13 1.22
N CYS A 100 -8.16 0.86 0.60
CA CYS A 100 -8.09 -0.02 -0.57
C CYS A 100 -8.37 -1.49 -0.20
N THR A 101 -7.96 -1.94 0.99
CA THR A 101 -8.25 -3.29 1.49
C THR A 101 -9.76 -3.48 1.73
N LEU A 102 -10.45 -2.47 2.26
CA LEU A 102 -11.90 -2.51 2.45
C LEU A 102 -12.67 -2.74 1.13
N LEU A 103 -12.15 -2.25 -0.01
CA LEU A 103 -12.74 -2.51 -1.33
C LEU A 103 -12.73 -4.00 -1.72
N LYS A 104 -11.82 -4.79 -1.13
CA LYS A 104 -11.71 -6.24 -1.38
C LYS A 104 -12.61 -7.08 -0.48
N ASN A 105 -13.22 -6.45 0.54
CA ASN A 105 -14.13 -7.09 1.48
C ASN A 105 -13.58 -8.40 2.09
N PRO A 106 -12.32 -8.41 2.61
CA PRO A 106 -11.75 -9.61 3.19
C PRO A 106 -12.51 -10.00 4.47
N ARG A 107 -12.35 -11.26 4.89
CA ARG A 107 -13.01 -11.80 6.09
C ARG A 107 -12.69 -11.00 7.34
N ASN A 108 -11.43 -10.69 7.56
CA ASN A 108 -10.95 -9.90 8.69
C ASN A 108 -9.89 -8.90 8.26
N ILE A 109 -9.93 -7.71 8.86
CA ILE A 109 -8.86 -6.72 8.75
C ILE A 109 -8.37 -6.42 10.16
N ILE A 110 -7.06 -6.56 10.37
CA ILE A 110 -6.37 -6.24 11.62
C ILE A 110 -5.36 -5.14 11.32
N VAL A 111 -5.40 -4.07 12.10
CA VAL A 111 -4.43 -2.96 12.03
C VAL A 111 -3.57 -2.97 13.29
N CYS A 112 -2.27 -3.14 13.11
CA CYS A 112 -1.27 -3.04 14.18
C CYS A 112 -0.65 -1.64 14.17
N GLU A 113 -0.82 -0.89 15.27
CA GLU A 113 -0.29 0.48 15.38
C GLU A 113 0.14 0.78 16.82
N LYS A 114 1.32 1.39 16.98
CA LYS A 114 1.88 1.75 18.29
C LYS A 114 1.25 3.01 18.90
N SER A 115 0.82 3.97 18.06
CA SER A 115 0.22 5.22 18.54
C SER A 115 -1.21 4.99 18.99
N LYS A 116 -1.50 5.31 20.25
CA LYS A 116 -2.84 5.23 20.83
C LYS A 116 -3.84 6.08 20.05
N ASP A 117 -3.48 7.32 19.73
CA ASP A 117 -4.37 8.26 19.02
C ASP A 117 -4.76 7.74 17.64
N ARG A 118 -3.81 7.10 16.92
CA ARG A 118 -4.09 6.49 15.62
C ARG A 118 -4.96 5.24 15.75
N ARG A 119 -4.75 4.43 16.79
CA ARG A 119 -5.63 3.28 17.05
C ARG A 119 -7.06 3.73 17.33
N GLU A 120 -7.24 4.77 18.17
CA GLU A 120 -8.55 5.36 18.47
C GLU A 120 -9.20 5.95 17.21
N PHE A 121 -8.41 6.59 16.34
CA PHE A 121 -8.89 7.07 15.04
C PHE A 121 -9.45 5.92 14.19
N ILE A 122 -8.68 4.82 14.02
CA ILE A 122 -9.14 3.67 13.25
C ILE A 122 -10.41 3.07 13.86
N GLN A 123 -10.45 2.83 15.17
CA GLN A 123 -11.62 2.27 15.85
C GLN A 123 -12.87 3.13 15.70
N LYS A 124 -12.69 4.45 15.71
CA LYS A 124 -13.79 5.41 15.58
C LYS A 124 -14.35 5.46 14.16
N HIS A 125 -13.50 5.46 13.15
CA HIS A 125 -13.90 5.66 11.76
C HIS A 125 -14.17 4.35 11.01
N TYR A 126 -13.55 3.26 11.44
CA TYR A 126 -13.66 1.92 10.83
C TYR A 126 -13.97 0.85 11.88
N PRO A 127 -15.18 0.88 12.50
CA PRO A 127 -15.54 0.00 13.63
C PRO A 127 -15.52 -1.51 13.29
N GLN A 128 -15.54 -1.86 12.01
CA GLN A 128 -15.40 -3.24 11.53
C GLN A 128 -13.94 -3.74 11.52
N VAL A 129 -12.97 -2.87 11.75
CA VAL A 129 -11.54 -3.19 11.72
C VAL A 129 -11.06 -3.47 13.14
N MET A 130 -10.36 -4.58 13.31
CA MET A 130 -9.72 -4.91 14.59
C MET A 130 -8.40 -4.13 14.71
N VAL A 131 -8.10 -3.65 15.92
CA VAL A 131 -6.91 -2.85 16.17
C VAL A 131 -6.11 -3.44 17.33
N VAL A 132 -4.79 -3.53 17.19
CA VAL A 132 -3.90 -4.14 18.17
C VAL A 132 -2.59 -3.35 18.31
N GLU A 133 -1.97 -3.44 19.49
CA GLU A 133 -0.62 -2.93 19.76
C GLU A 133 0.45 -3.89 19.25
N PRO A 134 1.67 -3.43 18.91
CA PRO A 134 2.74 -4.31 18.40
C PRO A 134 3.09 -5.47 19.34
N GLU A 135 3.08 -5.23 20.64
CA GLU A 135 3.44 -6.21 21.66
C GLU A 135 2.51 -7.43 21.68
N ASP A 136 1.23 -7.22 21.38
CA ASP A 136 0.21 -8.27 21.40
C ASP A 136 -0.11 -8.81 19.99
N CYS A 137 0.46 -8.19 18.95
CA CYS A 137 0.05 -8.41 17.57
C CYS A 137 0.14 -9.89 17.12
N GLU A 138 1.24 -10.57 17.41
CA GLU A 138 1.43 -11.98 16.99
C GLU A 138 0.39 -12.89 17.61
N THR A 139 0.12 -12.76 18.92
CA THR A 139 -0.89 -13.55 19.63
C THR A 139 -2.29 -13.21 19.12
N PHE A 140 -2.59 -11.92 19.01
CA PHE A 140 -3.88 -11.45 18.55
C PHE A 140 -4.22 -11.95 17.14
N VAL A 141 -3.28 -11.86 16.20
CA VAL A 141 -3.47 -12.35 14.84
C VAL A 141 -3.72 -13.86 14.80
N LYS A 142 -3.00 -14.65 15.61
CA LYS A 142 -3.21 -16.09 15.70
C LYS A 142 -4.61 -16.46 16.19
N GLU A 143 -5.12 -15.71 17.16
CA GLU A 143 -6.45 -15.94 17.75
C GLU A 143 -7.60 -15.51 16.83
N HIS A 144 -7.37 -14.47 16.00
CA HIS A 144 -8.40 -13.86 15.14
C HIS A 144 -8.26 -14.23 13.65
N SER A 145 -7.44 -15.23 13.34
CA SER A 145 -7.27 -15.76 11.98
C SER A 145 -7.68 -17.23 11.91
N GLN A 146 -8.05 -17.71 10.72
CA GLN A 146 -8.49 -19.09 10.53
C GLN A 146 -7.36 -20.12 10.59
N HIS A 147 -6.15 -19.70 10.25
CA HIS A 147 -5.02 -20.61 10.01
C HIS A 147 -3.80 -20.29 10.90
N GLY A 148 -4.02 -19.66 12.07
CA GLY A 148 -2.98 -19.36 13.05
C GLY A 148 -1.98 -18.30 12.59
N GLY A 149 -2.41 -17.40 11.71
CA GLY A 149 -1.64 -16.28 11.18
C GLY A 149 -2.39 -15.60 10.03
N ALA A 150 -2.02 -14.40 9.66
CA ALA A 150 -2.65 -13.67 8.58
C ALA A 150 -2.33 -14.28 7.20
N ASP A 151 -3.32 -14.30 6.32
CA ASP A 151 -3.18 -14.74 4.92
C ASP A 151 -2.38 -13.74 4.10
N VAL A 152 -2.59 -12.46 4.39
CA VAL A 152 -1.85 -11.34 3.81
C VAL A 152 -1.36 -10.42 4.92
N VAL A 153 -0.10 -10.01 4.83
CA VAL A 153 0.48 -8.99 5.70
C VAL A 153 1.02 -7.85 4.86
N MET A 154 0.56 -6.62 5.11
CA MET A 154 1.12 -5.40 4.52
C MET A 154 1.93 -4.66 5.58
N GLU A 155 3.25 -4.56 5.37
CA GLU A 155 4.16 -3.82 6.23
C GLU A 155 4.31 -2.40 5.68
N VAL A 156 3.77 -1.41 6.42
CA VAL A 156 3.64 -0.01 5.98
C VAL A 156 4.30 0.97 6.97
N ALA A 157 4.94 0.46 8.01
CA ALA A 157 5.51 1.28 9.08
C ALA A 157 7.01 1.57 8.92
N GLY A 158 7.80 0.64 8.39
CA GLY A 158 9.23 0.79 8.17
C GLY A 158 10.07 0.91 9.46
N GLY A 159 9.54 0.45 10.59
CA GLY A 159 10.26 0.46 11.86
C GLY A 159 11.33 -0.64 11.95
N PRO A 160 12.22 -0.57 12.93
CA PRO A 160 13.35 -1.50 13.06
C PRO A 160 12.92 -2.97 13.21
N ASP A 161 11.77 -3.22 13.83
CA ASP A 161 11.28 -4.57 14.14
C ASP A 161 10.05 -4.97 13.32
N THR A 162 9.52 -4.06 12.47
CA THR A 162 8.23 -4.27 11.79
C THR A 162 8.32 -5.33 10.69
N PHE A 163 9.47 -5.47 10.02
CA PHE A 163 9.70 -6.57 9.09
C PHE A 163 9.67 -7.93 9.79
N GLN A 164 10.30 -8.01 10.97
CA GLN A 164 10.29 -9.24 11.78
C GLN A 164 8.88 -9.58 12.25
N LEU A 165 8.13 -8.59 12.68
CA LEU A 165 6.73 -8.74 13.08
C LEU A 165 5.88 -9.24 11.90
N ALA A 166 6.08 -8.66 10.71
CA ALA A 166 5.30 -8.99 9.53
C ALA A 166 5.37 -10.48 9.18
N TRP A 167 6.57 -11.05 9.04
CA TRP A 167 6.68 -12.46 8.67
C TRP A 167 6.30 -13.41 9.82
N LYS A 168 6.45 -13.00 11.08
CA LYS A 168 6.00 -13.81 12.24
C LYS A 168 4.48 -13.95 12.28
N CYS A 169 3.76 -12.85 12.03
CA CYS A 169 2.31 -12.83 12.00
C CYS A 169 1.70 -13.54 10.77
N ALA A 170 2.48 -13.75 9.72
CA ALA A 170 2.04 -14.44 8.51
C ALA A 170 1.88 -15.94 8.74
N ARG A 171 0.79 -16.56 8.26
CA ARG A 171 0.65 -18.01 8.23
C ARG A 171 1.60 -18.66 7.21
N PRO A 172 1.79 -19.99 7.23
CA PRO A 172 2.45 -20.67 6.12
C PRO A 172 1.76 -20.38 4.75
N ASN A 173 2.56 -20.19 3.71
CA ASN A 173 2.14 -19.83 2.34
C ASN A 173 1.40 -18.48 2.25
N ALA A 174 1.61 -17.56 3.18
CA ALA A 174 1.05 -16.21 3.14
C ALA A 174 1.85 -15.30 2.20
N ILE A 175 1.20 -14.20 1.79
CA ILE A 175 1.85 -13.09 1.10
C ILE A 175 2.22 -12.02 2.12
N VAL A 176 3.49 -11.60 2.09
CA VAL A 176 4.00 -10.47 2.88
C VAL A 176 4.42 -9.36 1.93
N THR A 177 3.64 -8.28 1.90
CA THR A 177 3.87 -7.11 1.06
C THR A 177 4.59 -6.04 1.86
N ILE A 178 5.80 -5.70 1.45
CA ILE A 178 6.61 -4.65 2.06
C ILE A 178 6.38 -3.36 1.28
N VAL A 179 5.64 -2.44 1.87
CA VAL A 179 5.28 -1.14 1.31
C VAL A 179 6.21 -0.05 1.82
N ALA A 180 6.60 -0.16 3.09
CA ALA A 180 7.44 0.83 3.73
C ALA A 180 8.85 0.89 3.13
N MET A 181 9.42 2.09 3.11
CA MET A 181 10.81 2.32 2.77
C MET A 181 11.67 2.18 4.03
N TYR A 182 12.68 1.31 3.97
CA TYR A 182 13.65 1.13 5.05
C TYR A 182 14.93 1.90 4.77
N ASP A 183 15.47 2.53 5.78
CA ASP A 183 16.78 3.22 5.73
C ASP A 183 17.98 2.27 5.97
N LYS A 184 17.72 1.05 6.42
CA LYS A 184 18.74 0.04 6.71
C LYS A 184 18.33 -1.33 6.14
N PRO A 185 19.32 -2.17 5.79
CA PRO A 185 19.07 -3.55 5.37
C PRO A 185 18.26 -4.32 6.41
N GLN A 186 17.28 -5.11 5.95
CA GLN A 186 16.51 -6.01 6.78
C GLN A 186 17.02 -7.45 6.60
N MET A 187 17.11 -8.19 7.71
CA MET A 187 17.59 -9.56 7.68
C MET A 187 16.44 -10.53 7.45
N LEU A 188 16.61 -11.44 6.50
CA LEU A 188 15.77 -12.62 6.33
C LEU A 188 16.33 -13.76 7.18
N PRO A 189 15.73 -14.11 8.33
CA PRO A 189 16.20 -15.21 9.19
C PRO A 189 15.74 -16.55 8.62
N LEU A 190 16.36 -17.00 7.52
CA LEU A 190 15.95 -18.19 6.78
C LEU A 190 15.79 -19.44 7.64
N PRO A 191 16.65 -19.72 8.65
CA PRO A 191 16.43 -20.88 9.53
C PRO A 191 15.08 -20.87 10.25
N ASP A 192 14.61 -19.70 10.66
CA ASP A 192 13.33 -19.52 11.39
C ASP A 192 12.12 -19.51 10.46
N MET A 193 12.36 -19.25 9.17
CA MET A 193 11.32 -19.18 8.13
C MET A 193 11.13 -20.51 7.40
N TYR A 194 11.95 -21.51 7.67
CA TYR A 194 11.86 -22.82 7.04
C TYR A 194 10.47 -23.43 7.30
N GLY A 195 9.80 -23.83 6.25
CA GLY A 195 8.45 -24.39 6.34
C GLY A 195 7.30 -23.37 6.33
N LYS A 196 7.58 -22.06 6.40
CA LYS A 196 6.53 -21.05 6.19
C LYS A 196 6.21 -20.82 4.71
N ASN A 197 7.14 -21.09 3.79
CA ASN A 197 6.93 -20.90 2.33
C ASN A 197 6.33 -19.54 1.96
N LEU A 198 6.84 -18.46 2.54
CA LEU A 198 6.29 -17.12 2.36
C LEU A 198 6.60 -16.55 0.98
N ILE A 199 5.68 -15.77 0.46
CA ILE A 199 5.88 -14.94 -0.73
C ILE A 199 6.10 -13.50 -0.27
N PHE A 200 7.29 -12.95 -0.54
CA PHE A 200 7.56 -11.53 -0.30
C PHE A 200 7.36 -10.74 -1.58
N LYS A 201 6.58 -9.65 -1.48
CA LYS A 201 6.39 -8.70 -2.57
C LYS A 201 6.79 -7.31 -2.09
N THR A 202 7.59 -6.62 -2.90
CA THR A 202 8.07 -5.28 -2.58
C THR A 202 8.31 -4.49 -3.87
N GLY A 203 8.31 -3.18 -3.78
CA GLY A 203 8.58 -2.31 -4.91
C GLY A 203 8.17 -0.87 -4.65
N GLY A 204 8.28 -0.04 -5.68
CA GLY A 204 7.68 1.28 -5.72
C GLY A 204 6.31 1.22 -6.39
N VAL A 205 5.44 2.13 -6.01
CA VAL A 205 4.10 2.26 -6.62
C VAL A 205 4.19 2.45 -8.13
N ASP A 206 3.28 1.79 -8.85
CA ASP A 206 3.02 2.08 -10.27
C ASP A 206 1.83 3.04 -10.34
N GLY A 207 2.08 4.28 -10.71
CA GLY A 207 1.07 5.35 -10.75
C GLY A 207 0.09 5.26 -11.94
N CYS A 208 -0.07 4.09 -12.55
CA CYS A 208 -0.98 3.91 -13.69
C CYS A 208 -2.45 3.81 -13.30
N ASP A 209 -2.76 3.56 -12.04
CA ASP A 209 -4.12 3.31 -11.54
C ASP A 209 -4.85 4.59 -11.08
N CYS A 210 -4.22 5.78 -11.20
CA CYS A 210 -4.79 7.03 -10.70
C CYS A 210 -6.17 7.36 -11.29
N GLY A 211 -6.42 7.04 -12.55
CA GLY A 211 -7.74 7.22 -13.18
C GLY A 211 -8.82 6.37 -12.52
N GLU A 212 -8.53 5.09 -12.28
CA GLU A 212 -9.45 4.16 -11.59
C GLU A 212 -9.73 4.62 -10.15
N ILE A 213 -8.70 5.10 -9.44
CA ILE A 213 -8.86 5.60 -8.07
C ILE A 213 -9.76 6.84 -8.03
N LEU A 214 -9.59 7.79 -8.97
CA LEU A 214 -10.47 8.95 -9.10
C LEU A 214 -11.92 8.55 -9.36
N ASP A 215 -12.16 7.54 -10.19
CA ASP A 215 -13.48 6.99 -10.45
C ASP A 215 -14.10 6.35 -9.18
N LEU A 216 -13.31 5.64 -8.38
CA LEU A 216 -13.76 5.05 -7.11
C LEU A 216 -14.15 6.14 -6.09
N ILE A 217 -13.39 7.23 -6.01
CA ILE A 217 -13.73 8.38 -5.17
C ILE A 217 -15.02 9.04 -5.69
N SER A 218 -15.12 9.29 -7.00
CA SER A 218 -16.31 9.87 -7.63
C SER A 218 -17.58 9.06 -7.38
N GLN A 219 -17.45 7.74 -7.22
CA GLN A 219 -18.54 6.82 -6.91
C GLN A 219 -18.83 6.72 -5.40
N GLY A 220 -18.09 7.42 -4.54
CA GLY A 220 -18.20 7.34 -3.08
C GLY A 220 -17.77 5.99 -2.50
N LYS A 221 -16.92 5.23 -3.19
CA LYS A 221 -16.37 3.96 -2.71
C LYS A 221 -15.10 4.13 -1.89
N ILE A 222 -14.43 5.25 -2.06
CA ILE A 222 -13.32 5.73 -1.24
C ILE A 222 -13.67 7.17 -0.83
N ASP A 223 -13.57 7.46 0.48
CA ASP A 223 -13.80 8.79 1.05
C ASP A 223 -12.66 9.13 2.03
#